data_f058874e72ed13e2564c4aad79b2acdc
#
_entry.id   f058874e72ed13e2564c4aad79b2acdc
#
_cell.length_a   1.000
_cell.length_b   1.000
_cell.length_c   1.000
_cell.angle_alpha   90.00
_cell.angle_beta   90.00
_cell.angle_gamma   90.00
#
_symmetry.space_group_name_H-M   'P 1'
#
loop_
_entity.id
_entity.type
_entity.pdbx_description
1 polymer ?
#
loop_
_entity_poly.entity_id
_entity_poly.type
_entity_poly.pdbx_seq_one_letter_code
_entity_poly.pdbx_strand_id
1 'polypeptide(L)'
;AEFFRVEVDDGVSLDGWMLKPSTFDPSRRYPVIVYVYGEPATATAVDRWGGARMLFHRALAEAGYVVVSVDNRGTPALRGAAWRKVVYGAVGDLASREQAAAVRAIAERYPFVDRDRVGIWGWSGGGSNTLNAMFRFPEVYRVGVAVAPVPDQRLYDTIYQERYMGLPQDNVAGYRLGSAINFA
;
A
#
# COMPACT_ATOMS: atom_id res chain seq x y z
N ALA A 1 4.22 -10.60 14.11
CA ALA A 1 3.22 -10.27 13.08
C ALA A 1 2.29 -11.46 12.87
N GLU A 2 1.03 -11.18 12.63
CA GLU A 2 0.04 -12.16 12.21
C GLU A 2 -0.13 -12.02 10.71
N PHE A 3 0.01 -13.11 9.94
CA PHE A 3 -0.27 -13.10 8.50
C PHE A 3 -1.75 -13.35 8.26
N PHE A 4 -2.31 -12.69 7.26
CA PHE A 4 -3.70 -12.86 6.88
C PHE A 4 -3.88 -12.73 5.37
N ARG A 5 -5.07 -13.09 4.91
CA ARG A 5 -5.56 -12.77 3.56
C ARG A 5 -6.84 -11.96 3.67
N VAL A 6 -6.99 -11.02 2.74
CA VAL A 6 -8.19 -10.20 2.60
C VAL A 6 -8.65 -10.27 1.15
N GLU A 7 -9.94 -10.48 0.95
CA GLU A 7 -10.55 -10.40 -0.37
C GLU A 7 -10.93 -8.95 -0.65
N VAL A 8 -10.61 -8.51 -1.85
CA VAL A 8 -10.99 -7.21 -2.38
C VAL A 8 -11.91 -7.41 -3.58
N ASP A 9 -12.30 -6.32 -4.24
CA ASP A 9 -13.16 -6.35 -5.41
C ASP A 9 -12.70 -7.41 -6.44
N ASP A 10 -13.61 -7.95 -7.20
CA ASP A 10 -13.40 -9.01 -8.21
C ASP A 10 -12.92 -10.36 -7.65
N GLY A 11 -13.08 -10.62 -6.34
CA GLY A 11 -12.67 -11.87 -5.70
C GLY A 11 -11.16 -12.07 -5.63
N VAL A 12 -10.41 -10.99 -5.73
CA VAL A 12 -8.95 -11.00 -5.61
C VAL A 12 -8.56 -11.08 -4.14
N SER A 13 -7.81 -12.12 -3.78
CA SER A 13 -7.28 -12.30 -2.43
C SER A 13 -5.87 -11.71 -2.33
N LEU A 14 -5.66 -10.78 -1.40
CA LEU A 14 -4.39 -10.12 -1.12
C LEU A 14 -3.76 -10.68 0.16
N ASP A 15 -2.45 -10.91 0.14
CA ASP A 15 -1.68 -11.33 1.31
C ASP A 15 -1.24 -10.11 2.12
N GLY A 16 -1.32 -10.20 3.45
CA GLY A 16 -0.93 -9.12 4.34
C GLY A 16 -0.40 -9.62 5.68
N TRP A 17 0.12 -8.69 6.46
CA TRP A 17 0.46 -8.92 7.88
C TRP A 17 -0.07 -7.79 8.75
N MET A 18 -0.26 -8.10 10.04
CA MET A 18 -0.73 -7.20 11.07
C MET A 18 0.14 -7.29 12.33
N LEU A 19 0.47 -6.13 12.90
CA LEU A 19 1.05 -6.00 14.23
C LEU A 19 0.02 -5.33 15.14
N LYS A 20 -0.17 -5.93 16.32
CA LYS A 20 -1.01 -5.38 17.38
C LYS A 20 -0.15 -4.96 18.57
N PRO A 21 -0.61 -4.02 19.41
CA PRO A 21 0.04 -3.71 20.68
C PRO A 21 0.25 -4.97 21.55
N SER A 22 1.28 -4.97 22.39
CA SER A 22 1.49 -6.07 23.35
C SER A 22 0.33 -6.18 24.37
N THR A 23 -0.34 -5.07 24.64
CA THR A 23 -1.52 -4.95 25.52
C THR A 23 -2.84 -4.94 24.72
N PHE A 24 -2.87 -5.66 23.58
CA PHE A 24 -4.04 -5.66 22.71
C PHE A 24 -5.28 -6.25 23.39
N ASP A 25 -6.37 -5.49 23.32
CA ASP A 25 -7.70 -5.87 23.83
C ASP A 25 -8.69 -5.86 22.64
N PRO A 26 -9.25 -7.00 22.25
CA PRO A 26 -10.16 -7.09 21.11
C PRO A 26 -11.49 -6.32 21.28
N SER A 27 -11.83 -5.91 22.50
CA SER A 27 -13.02 -5.10 22.78
C SER A 27 -12.82 -3.60 22.50
N ARG A 28 -11.58 -3.16 22.33
CA ARG A 28 -11.22 -1.76 22.06
C ARG A 28 -11.06 -1.51 20.56
N ARG A 29 -11.23 -0.24 20.14
CA ARG A 29 -10.92 0.22 18.79
C ARG A 29 -9.54 0.88 18.75
N TYR A 30 -8.79 0.58 17.72
CA TYR A 30 -7.42 1.05 17.50
C TYR A 30 -7.31 1.84 16.21
N PRO A 31 -6.57 2.97 16.22
CA PRO A 31 -6.15 3.62 15.00
C PRO A 31 -5.23 2.68 14.21
N VAL A 32 -5.30 2.76 12.88
CA VAL A 32 -4.53 1.89 11.99
C VAL A 32 -3.49 2.70 11.24
N ILE A 33 -2.28 2.15 11.15
CA ILE A 33 -1.23 2.63 10.27
C ILE A 33 -1.01 1.59 9.17
N VAL A 34 -1.26 1.98 7.93
CA VAL A 34 -0.97 1.16 6.75
C VAL A 34 0.45 1.45 6.30
N TYR A 35 1.29 0.43 6.25
CA TYR A 35 2.59 0.49 5.58
C TYR A 35 2.44 -0.03 4.16
N VAL A 36 2.77 0.78 3.17
CA VAL A 36 2.66 0.42 1.77
C VAL A 36 4.00 0.53 1.04
N TYR A 37 4.26 -0.41 0.13
CA TYR A 37 5.17 -0.21 -0.99
C TYR A 37 4.38 -0.18 -2.30
N GLY A 38 3.69 -1.26 -2.65
CA GLY A 38 2.67 -1.33 -3.69
C GLY A 38 3.17 -1.38 -5.14
N GLU A 39 4.46 -1.16 -5.37
CA GLU A 39 5.06 -1.17 -6.71
C GLU A 39 5.76 -2.49 -7.04
N PRO A 40 6.07 -2.77 -8.32
CA PRO A 40 6.59 -4.07 -8.77
C PRO A 40 8.02 -4.41 -8.31
N ALA A 41 8.70 -3.51 -7.58
CA ALA A 41 10.07 -3.74 -7.13
C ALA A 41 10.18 -4.57 -5.85
N THR A 42 9.17 -4.55 -4.94
CA THR A 42 9.25 -5.32 -3.69
C THR A 42 7.88 -5.73 -3.16
N ALA A 43 7.84 -6.87 -2.47
CA ALA A 43 6.72 -7.31 -1.65
C ALA A 43 6.97 -6.98 -0.18
N THR A 44 5.90 -6.73 0.57
CA THR A 44 5.93 -6.41 2.00
C THR A 44 5.38 -7.53 2.88
N ALA A 45 4.46 -8.35 2.36
CA ALA A 45 3.86 -9.49 3.04
C ALA A 45 4.76 -10.73 2.93
N VAL A 46 5.92 -10.67 3.58
CA VAL A 46 6.94 -11.74 3.56
C VAL A 46 7.30 -12.15 4.98
N ASP A 47 7.40 -13.46 5.20
CA ASP A 47 7.80 -14.03 6.50
C ASP A 47 9.33 -14.00 6.64
N ARG A 48 9.82 -12.84 7.06
CA ARG A 48 11.25 -12.63 7.35
C ARG A 48 11.44 -11.57 8.42
N TRP A 49 12.62 -11.54 9.02
CA TRP A 49 13.01 -10.43 9.88
C TRP A 49 13.13 -9.13 9.05
N GLY A 50 12.30 -8.16 9.38
CA GLY A 50 12.20 -6.88 8.65
C GLY A 50 13.22 -5.81 9.05
N GLY A 51 14.18 -6.12 9.94
CA GLY A 51 15.22 -5.18 10.39
C GLY A 51 14.66 -3.95 11.09
N ALA A 52 15.34 -2.82 10.92
CA ALA A 52 14.99 -1.54 11.56
C ALA A 52 13.55 -1.09 11.24
N ARG A 53 13.05 -1.40 10.04
CA ARG A 53 11.67 -1.06 9.67
C ARG A 53 10.65 -1.83 10.52
N MET A 54 10.89 -3.11 10.77
CA MET A 54 10.02 -3.90 11.64
C MET A 54 10.07 -3.40 13.09
N LEU A 55 11.24 -2.96 13.58
CA LEU A 55 11.35 -2.33 14.90
C LEU A 55 10.56 -1.01 14.98
N PHE A 56 10.59 -0.22 13.93
CA PHE A 56 9.76 1.00 13.83
C PHE A 56 8.26 0.66 13.87
N HIS A 57 7.82 -0.33 13.11
CA HIS A 57 6.42 -0.79 13.17
C HIS A 57 6.03 -1.33 14.55
N ARG A 58 6.94 -2.04 15.22
CA ARG A 58 6.74 -2.49 16.61
C ARG A 58 6.60 -1.30 17.57
N ALA A 59 7.42 -0.27 17.44
CA ALA A 59 7.30 0.94 18.25
C ALA A 59 5.95 1.64 18.04
N LEU A 60 5.44 1.71 16.81
CA LEU A 60 4.10 2.21 16.53
C LEU A 60 3.02 1.34 17.18
N ALA A 61 3.17 0.01 17.11
CA ALA A 61 2.22 -0.89 17.76
C ALA A 61 2.22 -0.69 19.27
N GLU A 62 3.37 -0.60 19.92
CA GLU A 62 3.46 -0.34 21.38
C GLU A 62 2.93 1.07 21.76
N ALA A 63 2.93 2.02 20.83
CA ALA A 63 2.30 3.32 20.99
C ALA A 63 0.75 3.28 20.85
N GLY A 64 0.17 2.10 20.63
CA GLY A 64 -1.27 1.88 20.60
C GLY A 64 -1.91 1.87 19.20
N TYR A 65 -1.13 1.73 18.15
CA TYR A 65 -1.64 1.55 16.79
C TYR A 65 -1.71 0.08 16.41
N VAL A 66 -2.65 -0.27 15.54
CA VAL A 66 -2.56 -1.50 14.74
C VAL A 66 -1.83 -1.15 13.46
N VAL A 67 -0.73 -1.84 13.17
CA VAL A 67 0.05 -1.63 11.94
C VAL A 67 -0.24 -2.76 10.98
N VAL A 68 -0.59 -2.43 9.74
CA VAL A 68 -0.91 -3.41 8.70
C VAL A 68 -0.11 -3.12 7.43
N SER A 69 0.17 -4.18 6.67
CA SER A 69 0.68 -4.05 5.31
C SER A 69 0.04 -5.12 4.43
N VAL A 70 -0.28 -4.76 3.21
CA VAL A 70 -0.92 -5.65 2.23
C VAL A 70 -0.17 -5.53 0.91
N ASP A 71 0.06 -6.66 0.24
CA ASP A 71 0.62 -6.69 -1.12
C ASP A 71 -0.51 -6.74 -2.15
N ASN A 72 -0.68 -5.65 -2.88
CA ASN A 72 -1.57 -5.56 -4.03
C ASN A 72 -1.03 -6.32 -5.25
N ARG A 73 -1.88 -6.53 -6.25
CA ARG A 73 -1.42 -7.04 -7.56
C ARG A 73 -0.33 -6.14 -8.15
N GLY A 74 0.58 -6.74 -8.90
CA GLY A 74 1.76 -6.08 -9.45
C GLY A 74 3.01 -6.23 -8.60
N THR A 75 2.89 -6.47 -7.28
CA THR A 75 4.06 -6.75 -6.43
C THR A 75 4.72 -8.08 -6.81
N PRO A 76 6.03 -8.28 -6.53
CA PRO A 76 6.76 -9.49 -6.90
C PRO A 76 6.45 -10.70 -5.98
N ALA A 77 5.19 -10.84 -5.55
CA ALA A 77 4.72 -12.01 -4.83
C ALA A 77 4.81 -13.27 -5.70
N LEU A 78 4.95 -14.46 -5.05
CA LEU A 78 5.05 -15.75 -5.73
C LEU A 78 3.69 -16.24 -6.26
N ARG A 79 2.99 -15.39 -7.03
CA ARG A 79 1.62 -15.61 -7.55
C ARG A 79 1.55 -15.65 -9.09
N GLY A 80 2.72 -15.83 -9.74
CA GLY A 80 2.80 -16.01 -11.18
C GLY A 80 2.88 -14.73 -12.00
N ALA A 81 2.96 -14.90 -13.33
CA ALA A 81 3.19 -13.81 -14.26
C ALA A 81 1.97 -12.87 -14.41
N ALA A 82 0.77 -13.43 -14.41
CA ALA A 82 -0.47 -12.64 -14.52
C ALA A 82 -0.61 -11.65 -13.36
N TRP A 83 -0.30 -12.08 -12.14
CA TRP A 83 -0.27 -11.21 -10.97
C TRP A 83 0.69 -10.04 -11.12
N ARG A 84 1.91 -10.30 -11.56
CA ARG A 84 2.97 -9.29 -11.66
C ARG A 84 2.79 -8.34 -12.82
N LYS A 85 2.29 -8.84 -13.97
CA LYS A 85 2.19 -8.06 -15.20
C LYS A 85 0.95 -7.20 -15.30
N VAL A 86 -0.03 -7.36 -14.41
CA VAL A 86 -1.30 -6.61 -14.44
C VAL A 86 -1.09 -5.09 -14.32
N VAL A 87 0.02 -4.64 -13.75
CA VAL A 87 0.37 -3.21 -13.60
C VAL A 87 1.22 -2.66 -14.75
N TYR A 88 1.52 -3.48 -15.77
CA TYR A 88 2.28 -3.00 -16.91
C TYR A 88 1.51 -1.87 -17.61
N GLY A 89 2.17 -0.72 -17.76
CA GLY A 89 1.57 0.50 -18.28
C GLY A 89 0.69 1.28 -17.29
N ALA A 90 0.49 0.79 -16.04
CA ALA A 90 -0.46 1.36 -15.09
C ALA A 90 0.03 1.33 -13.62
N VAL A 91 1.33 1.60 -13.40
CA VAL A 91 1.91 1.70 -12.05
C VAL A 91 1.26 2.85 -11.29
N GLY A 92 0.90 2.61 -10.02
CA GLY A 92 0.30 3.59 -9.10
C GLY A 92 -1.24 3.59 -9.08
N ASP A 93 -1.92 3.32 -10.19
CA ASP A 93 -3.39 3.32 -10.22
C ASP A 93 -3.99 2.10 -9.52
N LEU A 94 -3.69 0.90 -10.01
CA LEU A 94 -4.24 -0.35 -9.45
C LEU A 94 -3.83 -0.52 -7.98
N ALA A 95 -2.57 -0.23 -7.65
CA ALA A 95 -2.06 -0.36 -6.29
C ALA A 95 -2.87 0.48 -5.30
N SER A 96 -3.08 1.77 -5.58
CA SER A 96 -3.84 2.64 -4.67
C SER A 96 -5.30 2.23 -4.51
N ARG A 97 -5.95 1.74 -5.57
CA ARG A 97 -7.32 1.20 -5.50
C ARG A 97 -7.40 -0.05 -4.63
N GLU A 98 -6.52 -1.02 -4.85
CA GLU A 98 -6.51 -2.26 -4.08
C GLU A 98 -6.11 -2.05 -2.62
N GLN A 99 -5.19 -1.12 -2.34
CA GLN A 99 -4.85 -0.74 -0.96
C GLN A 99 -6.07 -0.14 -0.24
N ALA A 100 -6.81 0.75 -0.88
CA ALA A 100 -8.03 1.32 -0.29
C ALA A 100 -9.12 0.26 -0.07
N ALA A 101 -9.34 -0.64 -1.05
CA ALA A 101 -10.27 -1.75 -0.92
C ALA A 101 -9.86 -2.71 0.21
N ALA A 102 -8.57 -3.03 0.33
CA ALA A 102 -8.06 -3.87 1.42
C ALA A 102 -8.30 -3.24 2.80
N VAL A 103 -8.09 -1.93 2.94
CA VAL A 103 -8.37 -1.23 4.22
C VAL A 103 -9.85 -1.30 4.59
N ARG A 104 -10.76 -1.11 3.62
CA ARG A 104 -12.20 -1.25 3.86
C ARG A 104 -12.55 -2.66 4.30
N ALA A 105 -12.07 -3.68 3.60
CA ALA A 105 -12.31 -5.08 3.93
C ALA A 105 -11.70 -5.49 5.29
N ILE A 106 -10.53 -4.96 5.65
CA ILE A 106 -9.93 -5.14 6.97
C ILE A 106 -10.82 -4.50 8.05
N ALA A 107 -11.33 -3.29 7.83
CA ALA A 107 -12.20 -2.61 8.79
C ALA A 107 -13.56 -3.30 8.97
N GLU A 108 -14.07 -3.96 7.94
CA GLU A 108 -15.29 -4.80 8.01
C GLU A 108 -15.04 -6.10 8.77
N ARG A 109 -13.91 -6.75 8.51
CA ARG A 109 -13.57 -8.04 9.11
C ARG A 109 -13.17 -7.94 10.58
N TYR A 110 -12.53 -6.84 10.99
CA TYR A 110 -11.96 -6.70 12.32
C TYR A 110 -12.61 -5.55 13.09
N PRO A 111 -13.55 -5.82 14.02
CA PRO A 111 -14.29 -4.79 14.78
C PRO A 111 -13.41 -3.86 15.61
N PHE A 112 -12.19 -4.28 15.94
CA PHE A 112 -11.20 -3.47 16.65
C PHE A 112 -10.52 -2.41 15.77
N VAL A 113 -10.72 -2.43 14.45
CA VAL A 113 -10.19 -1.41 13.54
C VAL A 113 -11.08 -0.16 13.60
N ASP A 114 -10.48 0.98 13.88
CA ASP A 114 -11.16 2.26 13.81
C ASP A 114 -11.02 2.83 12.39
N ARG A 115 -12.07 2.71 11.60
CA ARG A 115 -12.13 3.18 10.20
C ARG A 115 -11.98 4.69 10.05
N ASP A 116 -12.26 5.46 11.11
CA ASP A 116 -12.17 6.91 11.09
C ASP A 116 -10.76 7.42 11.45
N ARG A 117 -9.86 6.53 11.85
CA ARG A 117 -8.49 6.83 12.24
C ARG A 117 -7.49 5.94 11.51
N VAL A 118 -7.48 6.04 10.18
CA VAL A 118 -6.54 5.30 9.31
C VAL A 118 -5.50 6.24 8.75
N GLY A 119 -4.23 5.96 9.03
CA GLY A 119 -3.08 6.60 8.41
C GLY A 119 -2.37 5.66 7.44
N ILE A 120 -1.62 6.23 6.50
CA ILE A 120 -0.83 5.48 5.52
C ILE A 120 0.58 6.06 5.44
N TRP A 121 1.60 5.22 5.33
CA TRP A 121 2.95 5.66 5.07
C TRP A 121 3.70 4.73 4.15
N GLY A 122 4.67 5.30 3.43
CA GLY A 122 5.55 4.52 2.58
C GLY A 122 6.75 5.32 2.11
N TRP A 123 7.78 4.62 1.64
CA TRP A 123 9.02 5.18 1.14
C TRP A 123 9.17 4.90 -0.34
N SER A 124 9.72 5.85 -1.13
CA SER A 124 9.97 5.70 -2.57
C SER A 124 8.66 5.39 -3.31
N GLY A 125 8.55 4.25 -3.99
CA GLY A 125 7.28 3.78 -4.57
C GLY A 125 6.14 3.71 -3.56
N GLY A 126 6.43 3.34 -2.31
CA GLY A 126 5.45 3.42 -1.22
C GLY A 126 5.03 4.85 -0.88
N GLY A 127 5.95 5.81 -1.00
CA GLY A 127 5.64 7.24 -0.88
C GLY A 127 4.72 7.71 -2.02
N SER A 128 4.99 7.28 -3.25
CA SER A 128 4.13 7.56 -4.42
C SER A 128 2.72 6.99 -4.23
N ASN A 129 2.62 5.75 -3.75
CA ASN A 129 1.34 5.13 -3.43
C ASN A 129 0.63 5.82 -2.25
N THR A 130 1.38 6.31 -1.26
CA THR A 130 0.81 7.12 -0.17
C THR A 130 0.18 8.40 -0.71
N LEU A 131 0.83 9.13 -1.60
CA LEU A 131 0.25 10.33 -2.22
C LEU A 131 -0.99 9.99 -3.05
N ASN A 132 -0.92 8.95 -3.91
CA ASN A 132 -2.07 8.49 -4.68
C ASN A 132 -3.25 8.10 -3.77
N ALA A 133 -2.96 7.39 -2.66
CA ALA A 133 -3.98 6.99 -1.69
C ALA A 133 -4.65 8.20 -1.03
N MET A 134 -3.86 9.18 -0.57
CA MET A 134 -4.38 10.39 0.10
C MET A 134 -5.24 11.25 -0.82
N PHE A 135 -4.80 11.45 -2.07
CA PHE A 135 -5.51 12.35 -2.98
C PHE A 135 -6.73 11.71 -3.64
N ARG A 136 -6.73 10.38 -3.82
CA ARG A 136 -7.79 9.66 -4.53
C ARG A 136 -8.81 8.99 -3.62
N PHE A 137 -8.43 8.70 -2.35
CA PHE A 137 -9.27 8.01 -1.37
C PHE A 137 -9.28 8.73 -0.02
N PRO A 138 -9.60 10.05 0.02
CA PRO A 138 -9.60 10.85 1.25
C PRO A 138 -10.66 10.37 2.26
N GLU A 139 -11.65 9.60 1.81
CA GLU A 139 -12.65 8.99 2.69
C GLU A 139 -12.09 7.78 3.46
N VAL A 140 -11.00 7.17 2.98
CA VAL A 140 -10.33 6.02 3.64
C VAL A 140 -9.22 6.48 4.58
N TYR A 141 -8.40 7.43 4.12
CA TYR A 141 -7.18 7.82 4.83
C TYR A 141 -7.30 9.23 5.40
N ARG A 142 -6.91 9.40 6.68
CA ARG A 142 -6.95 10.68 7.39
C ARG A 142 -5.60 11.39 7.43
N VAL A 143 -4.51 10.64 7.36
CA VAL A 143 -3.14 11.16 7.38
C VAL A 143 -2.23 10.30 6.51
N GLY A 144 -1.29 10.94 5.82
CA GLY A 144 -0.29 10.25 5.02
C GLY A 144 1.11 10.79 5.27
N VAL A 145 2.09 9.88 5.34
CA VAL A 145 3.52 10.23 5.40
C VAL A 145 4.21 9.64 4.18
N ALA A 146 4.41 10.46 3.16
CA ALA A 146 5.07 10.09 1.91
C ALA A 146 6.57 10.43 2.01
N VAL A 147 7.42 9.42 2.13
CA VAL A 147 8.87 9.61 2.23
C VAL A 147 9.49 9.43 0.84
N ALA A 148 10.21 10.45 0.37
CA ALA A 148 10.88 10.48 -0.94
C ALA A 148 9.98 9.96 -2.08
N PRO A 149 8.75 10.48 -2.25
CA PRO A 149 7.81 10.02 -3.27
C PRO A 149 8.25 10.45 -4.68
N VAL A 150 7.74 9.74 -5.69
CA VAL A 150 7.73 10.18 -7.08
C VAL A 150 6.32 10.70 -7.40
N PRO A 151 6.05 12.00 -7.30
CA PRO A 151 4.70 12.54 -7.50
C PRO A 151 4.29 12.58 -8.97
N ASP A 152 5.24 12.67 -9.89
CA ASP A 152 5.05 12.59 -11.34
C ASP A 152 5.96 11.49 -11.89
N GLN A 153 5.36 10.44 -12.44
CA GLN A 153 6.07 9.28 -12.95
C GLN A 153 7.04 9.59 -14.10
N ARG A 154 6.87 10.73 -14.79
CA ARG A 154 7.78 11.19 -15.85
C ARG A 154 9.11 11.74 -15.33
N LEU A 155 9.19 12.03 -14.03
CA LEU A 155 10.36 12.64 -13.38
C LEU A 155 11.23 11.60 -12.64
N TYR A 156 10.95 10.31 -12.82
CA TYR A 156 11.77 9.25 -12.27
C TYR A 156 12.75 8.71 -13.32
N ASP A 157 13.66 7.79 -12.92
CA ASP A 157 14.65 7.24 -13.84
C ASP A 157 14.03 6.36 -14.93
N THR A 158 14.66 6.34 -16.10
CA THR A 158 14.16 5.62 -17.28
C THR A 158 14.26 4.10 -17.12
N ILE A 159 15.31 3.60 -16.42
CA ILE A 159 15.53 2.15 -16.25
C ILE A 159 14.36 1.50 -15.52
N TYR A 160 13.85 2.15 -14.47
CA TYR A 160 12.70 1.65 -13.72
C TYR A 160 11.40 1.95 -14.46
N GLN A 161 11.19 3.22 -14.80
CA GLN A 161 9.91 3.70 -15.27
C GLN A 161 9.52 3.13 -16.62
N GLU A 162 10.41 3.17 -17.59
CA GLU A 162 10.13 2.64 -18.94
C GLU A 162 9.97 1.12 -18.94
N ARG A 163 10.66 0.42 -18.04
CA ARG A 163 10.51 -1.03 -17.87
C ARG A 163 9.07 -1.44 -17.55
N TYR A 164 8.37 -0.65 -16.75
CA TYR A 164 7.02 -0.96 -16.25
C TYR A 164 5.93 -0.16 -16.95
N MET A 165 6.24 1.01 -17.49
CA MET A 165 5.27 1.94 -18.04
C MET A 165 5.40 2.12 -19.57
N GLY A 166 6.50 1.66 -20.19
CA GLY A 166 6.86 2.04 -21.56
C GLY A 166 7.32 3.49 -21.64
N LEU A 167 7.48 3.99 -22.87
CA LEU A 167 7.87 5.38 -23.09
C LEU A 167 6.72 6.34 -22.73
N PRO A 168 6.99 7.52 -22.13
CA PRO A 168 5.93 8.46 -21.74
C PRO A 168 5.06 8.92 -22.91
N GLN A 169 5.65 9.08 -24.12
CA GLN A 169 4.92 9.49 -25.32
C GLN A 169 3.98 8.40 -25.85
N ASP A 170 4.30 7.12 -25.59
CA ASP A 170 3.49 5.98 -26.03
C ASP A 170 2.42 5.58 -25.01
N ASN A 171 2.55 6.04 -23.77
CA ASN A 171 1.64 5.71 -22.65
C ASN A 171 1.24 6.95 -21.83
N VAL A 172 0.81 8.01 -22.48
CA VAL A 172 0.41 9.27 -21.82
C VAL A 172 -0.65 9.06 -20.74
N ALA A 173 -1.64 8.21 -21.00
CA ALA A 173 -2.72 7.93 -20.07
C ALA A 173 -2.24 7.22 -18.81
N GLY A 174 -1.39 6.20 -18.94
CA GLY A 174 -0.84 5.46 -17.79
C GLY A 174 0.04 6.34 -16.90
N TYR A 175 0.91 7.14 -17.50
CA TYR A 175 1.73 8.11 -16.77
C TYR A 175 0.86 9.15 -16.03
N ARG A 176 -0.21 9.64 -16.66
CA ARG A 176 -1.15 10.57 -16.03
C ARG A 176 -1.86 9.93 -14.84
N LEU A 177 -2.40 8.71 -15.01
CA LEU A 177 -3.14 7.99 -13.97
C LEU A 177 -2.25 7.54 -12.81
N GLY A 178 -0.98 7.21 -13.07
CA GLY A 178 -0.03 6.82 -12.04
C GLY A 178 0.58 7.98 -11.25
N SER A 179 0.51 9.20 -11.77
CA SER A 179 1.14 10.39 -11.17
C SER A 179 0.20 11.08 -10.20
N ALA A 180 0.51 11.03 -8.91
CA ALA A 180 -0.30 11.59 -7.83
C ALA A 180 -0.56 13.09 -7.95
N ILE A 181 0.36 13.84 -8.55
CA ILE A 181 0.25 15.29 -8.75
C ILE A 181 -1.00 15.68 -9.57
N ASN A 182 -1.57 14.77 -10.35
CA ASN A 182 -2.77 15.04 -11.14
C ASN A 182 -4.07 14.96 -10.33
N PHE A 183 -3.99 14.59 -9.05
CA PHE A 183 -5.13 14.42 -8.14
C PHE A 183 -5.04 15.31 -6.90
N ALA A 184 -4.00 16.15 -6.80
CA ALA A 184 -3.76 17.07 -5.69
C ALA A 184 -4.71 18.29 -5.72
#